data_11e90b48f0e3acaf0ab2d776712b2c56
#
_entry.id   11e90b48f0e3acaf0ab2d776712b2c56
#
_cell.length_a   1.000
_cell.length_b   1.000
_cell.length_c   1.000
_cell.angle_alpha   90.00
_cell.angle_beta   90.00
_cell.angle_gamma   90.00
#
_symmetry.space_group_name_H-M   'P 1'
#
loop_
_entity.id
_entity.type
_entity.pdbx_description
1 polymer ?
#
loop_
_entity_poly.entity_id
_entity_poly.type
_entity_poly.pdbx_seq_one_letter_code
_entity_poly.pdbx_strand_id
1 'polypeptide(L)'
;MSEFYTELKALRKQQGINLEEIHNRTKINLSYLEAIEEGRFDLLPHTYIRLFIRAYATEIGANPDEIVNNLENFLGNKTSAPKPKKDEHLKEV
;
A
#
# COMPACT_ATOMS: atom_id res chain seq x y z
N MET A 1 17.58 -9.07 -0.99
CA MET A 1 16.39 -9.11 -1.79
C MET A 1 15.42 -8.03 -1.34
N SER A 2 14.89 -7.29 -2.28
CA SER A 2 14.06 -6.14 -1.97
C SER A 2 12.61 -6.54 -1.76
N GLU A 3 12.01 -5.94 -0.75
CA GLU A 3 10.57 -6.05 -0.59
C GLU A 3 9.91 -5.04 -1.52
N PHE A 4 8.63 -5.29 -1.84
CA PHE A 4 7.96 -4.40 -2.79
C PHE A 4 7.87 -2.97 -2.24
N TYR A 5 7.72 -2.82 -0.92
CA TYR A 5 7.62 -1.48 -0.34
C TYR A 5 8.95 -0.74 -0.40
N THR A 6 10.06 -1.46 -0.36
CA THR A 6 11.36 -0.84 -0.53
C THR A 6 11.51 -0.29 -1.95
N GLU A 7 10.97 -1.03 -2.92
CA GLU A 7 11.01 -0.59 -4.30
C GLU A 7 10.12 0.62 -4.53
N LEU A 8 9.03 0.73 -3.79
CA LEU A 8 8.18 1.91 -3.88
C LEU A 8 8.93 3.16 -3.44
N LYS A 9 9.65 3.05 -2.33
CA LYS A 9 10.44 4.16 -1.85
C LYS A 9 11.51 4.56 -2.87
N ALA A 10 12.16 3.57 -3.46
CA ALA A 10 13.19 3.84 -4.46
C ALA A 10 12.59 4.54 -5.67
N LEU A 11 11.43 4.10 -6.11
CA LEU A 11 10.76 4.71 -7.25
C LEU A 11 10.37 6.15 -6.94
N ARG A 12 9.84 6.38 -5.74
CA ARG A 12 9.50 7.74 -5.32
C ARG A 12 10.71 8.66 -5.40
N LYS A 13 11.82 8.22 -4.84
CA LYS A 13 13.03 9.01 -4.85
C LYS A 13 13.55 9.24 -6.26
N GLN A 14 13.43 8.23 -7.09
CA GLN A 14 13.86 8.34 -8.48
C GLN A 14 13.06 9.41 -9.21
N GLN A 15 11.80 9.58 -8.84
CA GLN A 15 10.94 10.58 -9.46
C GLN A 15 11.11 11.96 -8.82
N GLY A 16 11.91 12.06 -7.77
CA GLY A 16 12.12 13.35 -7.13
C GLY A 16 10.96 13.83 -6.28
N ILE A 17 10.12 12.91 -5.83
CA ILE A 17 8.95 13.25 -5.03
C ILE A 17 9.27 12.98 -3.56
N ASN A 18 9.00 13.95 -2.68
CA ASN A 18 9.17 13.69 -1.27
C ASN A 18 7.83 13.33 -0.63
N LEU A 19 7.90 12.75 0.57
CA LEU A 19 6.69 12.26 1.23
C LEU A 19 5.74 13.38 1.60
N GLU A 20 6.26 14.56 1.87
CA GLU A 20 5.40 15.67 2.21
C GLU A 20 4.50 16.06 1.05
N GLU A 21 5.01 15.94 -0.17
CA GLU A 21 4.20 16.21 -1.34
C GLU A 21 3.03 15.24 -1.43
N ILE A 22 3.30 13.98 -1.18
CA ILE A 22 2.25 12.97 -1.21
C ILE A 22 1.24 13.23 -0.11
N HIS A 23 1.73 13.57 1.07
CA HIS A 23 0.86 13.91 2.19
C HIS A 23 -0.07 15.07 1.82
N ASN A 24 0.48 16.10 1.19
CA ASN A 24 -0.31 17.27 0.84
C ASN A 24 -1.36 16.94 -0.21
N ARG A 25 -1.03 16.08 -1.16
CA ARG A 25 -1.96 15.75 -2.24
C ARG A 25 -3.03 14.77 -1.80
N THR A 26 -2.66 13.79 -1.01
CA THR A 26 -3.58 12.71 -0.64
C THR A 26 -4.27 12.95 0.69
N LYS A 27 -3.72 13.84 1.52
CA LYS A 27 -4.18 14.05 2.89
C LYS A 27 -3.96 12.84 3.78
N ILE A 28 -3.16 11.89 3.34
CA ILE A 28 -2.79 10.76 4.17
C ILE A 28 -1.74 11.23 5.17
N ASN A 29 -1.91 10.84 6.42
CA ASN A 29 -0.99 11.20 7.48
C ASN A 29 0.44 10.80 7.09
N LEU A 30 1.39 11.70 7.32
CA LEU A 30 2.78 11.46 6.95
C LEU A 30 3.33 10.20 7.60
N SER A 31 2.97 9.95 8.85
CA SER A 31 3.45 8.76 9.54
C SER A 31 2.95 7.47 8.88
N TYR A 32 1.76 7.52 8.28
CA TYR A 32 1.26 6.36 7.54
C TYR A 32 2.05 6.14 6.26
N LEU A 33 2.41 7.22 5.57
CA LEU A 33 3.22 7.09 4.37
C LEU A 33 4.59 6.50 4.70
N GLU A 34 5.17 6.92 5.81
CA GLU A 34 6.44 6.37 6.25
C GLU A 34 6.30 4.89 6.57
N ALA A 35 5.19 4.51 7.21
CA ALA A 35 4.96 3.11 7.54
C ALA A 35 4.85 2.26 6.27
N ILE A 36 4.22 2.78 5.24
CA ILE A 36 4.13 2.06 3.98
C ILE A 36 5.53 1.76 3.43
N GLU A 37 6.41 2.74 3.48
CA GLU A 37 7.76 2.56 2.92
C GLU A 37 8.63 1.66 3.78
N GLU A 38 8.25 1.47 5.04
CA GLU A 38 9.00 0.61 5.94
C GLU A 38 8.39 -0.78 6.06
N GLY A 39 7.26 -0.99 5.40
CA GLY A 39 6.60 -2.28 5.46
C GLY A 39 5.87 -2.53 6.76
N ARG A 40 5.60 -1.46 7.51
CA ARG A 40 4.97 -1.58 8.82
C ARG A 40 3.48 -1.35 8.70
N PHE A 41 2.84 -2.25 7.99
CA PHE A 41 1.42 -2.09 7.65
C PHE A 41 0.52 -2.23 8.85
N ASP A 42 1.02 -2.83 9.92
CA ASP A 42 0.27 -2.93 11.17
C ASP A 42 0.04 -1.57 11.81
N LEU A 43 0.78 -0.56 11.40
CA LEU A 43 0.60 0.79 11.93
C LEU A 43 -0.52 1.55 11.22
N LEU A 44 -1.01 1.03 10.11
CA LEU A 44 -2.06 1.70 9.35
C LEU A 44 -3.43 1.21 9.80
N PRO A 45 -4.45 2.08 9.72
CA PRO A 45 -5.82 1.64 9.99
C PRO A 45 -6.18 0.50 9.05
N HIS A 46 -6.60 -0.61 9.62
CA HIS A 46 -6.84 -1.84 8.85
C HIS A 46 -7.83 -1.60 7.70
N THR A 47 -8.86 -0.82 7.98
CA THR A 47 -9.89 -0.56 7.00
C THR A 47 -9.38 0.22 5.80
N TYR A 48 -8.40 1.08 6.01
CA TYR A 48 -7.95 2.01 4.97
C TYR A 48 -6.65 1.63 4.32
N ILE A 49 -6.06 0.50 4.72
CA ILE A 49 -4.70 0.20 4.28
C ILE A 49 -4.61 0.09 2.75
N ARG A 50 -5.59 -0.55 2.11
CA ARG A 50 -5.57 -0.68 0.66
C ARG A 50 -5.79 0.67 -0.02
N LEU A 51 -6.69 1.45 0.53
CA LEU A 51 -6.96 2.78 -0.02
C LEU A 51 -5.71 3.66 0.03
N PHE A 52 -5.04 3.64 1.18
CA PHE A 52 -3.85 4.46 1.35
C PHE A 52 -2.74 4.03 0.41
N ILE A 53 -2.54 2.73 0.26
CA ILE A 53 -1.44 2.28 -0.58
C ILE A 53 -1.76 2.50 -2.05
N ARG A 54 -3.03 2.44 -2.44
CA ARG A 54 -3.40 2.78 -3.82
C ARG A 54 -3.13 4.24 -4.11
N ALA A 55 -3.48 5.11 -3.18
CA ALA A 55 -3.23 6.54 -3.37
C ALA A 55 -1.74 6.82 -3.44
N TYR A 56 -0.97 6.19 -2.58
CA TYR A 56 0.47 6.35 -2.59
C TYR A 56 1.07 5.88 -3.92
N ALA A 57 0.66 4.72 -4.38
CA ALA A 57 1.19 4.17 -5.63
C ALA A 57 0.86 5.09 -6.80
N THR A 58 -0.35 5.64 -6.82
CA THR A 58 -0.76 6.54 -7.88
C THR A 58 0.14 7.78 -7.93
N GLU A 59 0.48 8.30 -6.76
CA GLU A 59 1.27 9.53 -6.72
C GLU A 59 2.69 9.33 -7.24
N ILE A 60 3.23 8.13 -7.10
CA ILE A 60 4.60 7.88 -7.55
C ILE A 60 4.65 7.23 -8.93
N GLY A 61 3.50 7.10 -9.59
CA GLY A 61 3.47 6.58 -10.94
C GLY A 61 3.51 5.07 -11.02
N ALA A 62 3.28 4.37 -9.91
CA ALA A 62 3.21 2.92 -9.93
C ALA A 62 1.78 2.48 -10.24
N ASN A 63 1.64 1.24 -10.68
CA ASN A 63 0.33 0.68 -10.95
C ASN A 63 -0.37 0.34 -9.64
N PRO A 64 -1.47 1.03 -9.28
CA PRO A 64 -2.10 0.80 -7.97
C PRO A 64 -2.59 -0.62 -7.79
N ASP A 65 -3.15 -1.21 -8.83
CA ASP A 65 -3.67 -2.57 -8.72
C ASP A 65 -2.56 -3.57 -8.46
N GLU A 66 -1.45 -3.39 -9.14
CA GLU A 66 -0.31 -4.27 -8.96
C GLU A 66 0.24 -4.15 -7.54
N ILE A 67 0.32 -2.93 -7.04
CA ILE A 67 0.87 -2.72 -5.71
C ILE A 67 -0.06 -3.29 -4.65
N VAL A 68 -1.37 -3.13 -4.81
CA VAL A 68 -2.31 -3.73 -3.88
C VAL A 68 -2.19 -5.25 -3.91
N ASN A 69 -1.97 -5.81 -5.09
CA ASN A 69 -1.77 -7.24 -5.22
C ASN A 69 -0.52 -7.70 -4.45
N ASN A 70 0.55 -6.93 -4.56
CA ASN A 70 1.76 -7.22 -3.81
C ASN A 70 1.53 -7.14 -2.32
N LEU A 71 0.73 -6.16 -1.89
CA LEU A 71 0.38 -6.04 -0.49
C LEU A 71 -0.40 -7.26 -0.01
N GLU A 72 -1.37 -7.71 -0.81
CA GLU A 72 -2.17 -8.86 -0.43
C GLU A 72 -1.29 -10.10 -0.29
N ASN A 73 -0.37 -10.28 -1.22
CA ASN A 73 0.54 -11.41 -1.13
C ASN A 73 1.43 -11.33 0.09
N PHE A 74 1.91 -10.14 0.39
CA PHE A 74 2.76 -9.93 1.56
C PHE A 74 2.01 -10.26 2.85
N LEU A 75 0.79 -9.74 2.97
CA LEU A 75 -0.02 -9.98 4.17
C LEU A 75 -0.51 -11.43 4.23
N GLY A 76 -0.84 -11.99 3.09
CA GLY A 76 -1.28 -13.37 3.05
C GLY A 76 -0.21 -14.34 3.49
N ASN A 77 1.03 -14.05 3.12
CA ASN A 77 2.14 -14.90 3.54
C ASN A 77 2.29 -14.90 5.05
N LYS A 78 1.92 -13.80 5.69
CA LYS A 78 2.04 -13.71 7.13
C LYS A 78 0.90 -14.39 7.86
N THR A 79 -0.30 -14.30 7.29
CA THR A 79 -1.47 -14.85 7.95
C THR A 79 -1.80 -16.25 7.50
N SER A 80 -1.39 -16.58 6.30
CA SER A 80 -1.69 -17.86 5.66
C SER A 80 -3.18 -18.16 5.62
N ALA A 81 -4.02 -17.16 5.82
CA ALA A 81 -5.45 -17.34 5.77
C ALA A 81 -5.94 -17.30 4.33
N PRO A 82 -6.85 -18.20 3.94
CA PRO A 82 -7.39 -18.15 2.59
C PRO A 82 -8.24 -16.90 2.41
N LYS A 83 -8.29 -16.44 1.17
CA LYS A 83 -9.09 -15.27 0.85
C LYS A 83 -10.51 -15.68 0.65
N PRO A 84 -11.39 -15.02 1.31
CA PRO A 84 -12.79 -15.23 0.96
C PRO A 84 -13.07 -14.64 -0.38
N LYS A 85 -13.55 -14.84 -1.06
CA LYS A 85 -13.62 -14.34 -2.12
C LYS A 85 -14.57 -13.42 -2.27
N LYS A 86 -14.25 -12.72 -1.81
CA LYS A 86 -14.75 -12.07 -1.77
C LYS A 86 -15.48 -11.79 -1.96
N ASP A 87 -15.45 -11.56 -1.88
CA ASP A 87 -16.07 -11.40 -1.93
C ASP A 87 -16.87 -11.53 -2.21
N GLU A 88 -16.86 -11.73 -2.46
CA GLU A 88 -17.53 -12.01 -2.61
C GLU A 88 -18.38 -12.08 -2.33
N HIS A 89 -18.46 -11.75 -2.32
CA HIS A 89 -19.23 -11.77 -1.99
C HIS A 89 -19.89 -11.31 -1.80
N LEU A 90 -19.82 -10.78 -1.80
CA LEU A 90 -20.34 -10.44 -1.57
C LEU A 90 -21.21 -10.50 -1.93
N LYS A 91 -21.40 -10.79 -2.02
CA LYS A 91 -22.08 -10.96 -2.31
C LYS A 91 -22.98 -11.30 -2.19
N GLU A 92 -22.99 -11.49 -2.19
CA GLU A 92 -23.75 -11.88 -2.05
C GLU A 92 -24.47 -12.03 -1.76
N VAL A 93 -24.46 -12.04 -1.76
CA VAL A 93 -25.21 -12.29 -1.37
C VAL A 93 -25.66 -12.22 -1.25
#